data_3237120f26ec34451bafa686a72fd28d
#
_entry.id   3237120f26ec34451bafa686a72fd28d
#
_cell.length_a   1.000
_cell.length_b   1.000
_cell.length_c   1.000
_cell.angle_alpha   90.00
_cell.angle_beta   90.00
_cell.angle_gamma   90.00
#
_symmetry.space_group_name_H-M   'P 1'
#
loop_
_entity.id
_entity.type
_entity.pdbx_description
1 polymer ?
#
loop_
_entity_poly.entity_id
_entity_poly.type
_entity_poly.pdbx_seq_one_letter_code
_entity_poly.pdbx_strand_id
1 'polypeptide(L)'
;SKTDGDNLRAERNKVSKEIGALMGQGKKDEAEKAKAHVGEINDRLTHIEEETRNFEEEIKTRMQKIPQIIDESVPIGKDDSENVENDRYGDPVVPDFEVPYHVDIMESFDGIELDAARETSGSGFYYLKGDIARLQSGILSYARDFMIDRGYTYYIPPFMIRSEVVTGVMSFEEMENMMYKIEGEDLYLIGTSEHSMILSLIHI
;
A
#
# COMPACT_ATOMS: atom_id res chain seq x y z
N SER A 1 -1.57 -14.24 26.71
CA SER A 1 -1.88 -12.80 26.70
C SER A 1 -0.63 -11.99 27.10
N LYS A 2 -0.59 -10.68 26.83
CA LYS A 2 0.53 -9.80 27.23
C LYS A 2 0.82 -9.89 28.74
N THR A 3 -0.26 -9.94 29.55
CA THR A 3 -0.18 -10.10 31.01
C THR A 3 0.49 -11.41 31.43
N ASP A 4 0.22 -12.52 30.72
CA ASP A 4 0.84 -13.82 31.03
C ASP A 4 2.34 -13.80 30.71
N GLY A 5 2.72 -13.17 29.59
CA GLY A 5 4.12 -12.97 29.23
C GLY A 5 4.89 -12.16 30.29
N ASP A 6 4.29 -11.08 30.80
CA ASP A 6 4.91 -10.25 31.84
C ASP A 6 5.05 -11.01 33.17
N ASN A 7 4.04 -11.79 33.55
CA ASN A 7 4.12 -12.66 34.73
C ASN A 7 5.23 -13.71 34.60
N LEU A 8 5.33 -14.38 33.46
CA LEU A 8 6.36 -15.37 33.20
C LEU A 8 7.76 -14.75 33.18
N ARG A 9 7.95 -13.54 32.66
CA ARG A 9 9.22 -12.81 32.73
C ARG A 9 9.60 -12.47 34.16
N ALA A 10 8.62 -12.05 34.98
CA ALA A 10 8.84 -11.77 36.41
C ALA A 10 9.24 -13.04 37.16
N GLU A 11 8.53 -14.15 36.91
CA GLU A 11 8.85 -15.47 37.50
C GLU A 11 10.25 -15.96 37.09
N ARG A 12 10.57 -15.91 35.81
CA ARG A 12 11.92 -16.26 35.29
C ARG A 12 13.01 -15.49 36.00
N ASN A 13 12.83 -14.17 36.16
CA ASN A 13 13.81 -13.31 36.80
C ASN A 13 13.98 -13.67 38.29
N LYS A 14 12.91 -14.07 39.00
CA LYS A 14 12.94 -14.53 40.37
C LYS A 14 13.68 -15.84 40.49
N VAL A 15 13.29 -16.85 39.69
CA VAL A 15 13.93 -18.20 39.73
C VAL A 15 15.41 -18.12 39.32
N SER A 16 15.77 -17.26 38.35
CA SER A 16 17.16 -17.04 37.96
C SER A 16 18.05 -16.52 39.11
N LYS A 17 17.51 -15.63 39.98
CA LYS A 17 18.20 -15.17 41.17
C LYS A 17 18.35 -16.29 42.21
N GLU A 18 17.35 -17.15 42.38
CA GLU A 18 17.35 -18.29 43.26
C GLU A 18 18.41 -19.31 42.86
N ILE A 19 18.61 -19.57 41.55
CA ILE A 19 19.68 -20.45 41.04
C ILE A 19 21.06 -19.98 41.53
N GLY A 20 21.35 -18.68 41.46
CA GLY A 20 22.60 -18.13 41.95
C GLY A 20 22.82 -18.38 43.43
N ALA A 21 21.78 -18.22 44.26
CA ALA A 21 21.84 -18.47 45.70
C ALA A 21 22.02 -19.97 46.04
N LEU A 22 21.30 -20.86 45.35
CA LEU A 22 21.38 -22.30 45.51
C LEU A 22 22.78 -22.84 45.14
N MET A 23 23.35 -22.34 44.05
CA MET A 23 24.73 -22.70 43.66
C MET A 23 25.76 -22.24 44.69
N GLY A 24 25.62 -21.04 45.26
CA GLY A 24 26.47 -20.52 46.33
C GLY A 24 26.38 -21.35 47.64
N GLN A 25 25.20 -21.99 47.87
CA GLN A 25 24.99 -22.90 49.02
C GLN A 25 25.40 -24.35 48.76
N GLY A 26 25.91 -24.69 47.57
CA GLY A 26 26.29 -26.05 47.20
C GLY A 26 25.13 -27.00 46.89
N LYS A 27 23.89 -26.52 46.80
CA LYS A 27 22.67 -27.30 46.56
C LYS A 27 22.46 -27.54 45.05
N LYS A 28 23.31 -28.35 44.45
CA LYS A 28 23.36 -28.58 43.00
C LYS A 28 22.07 -29.17 42.45
N ASP A 29 21.44 -30.13 43.11
CA ASP A 29 20.23 -30.80 42.64
C ASP A 29 19.02 -29.82 42.59
N GLU A 30 18.90 -28.95 43.59
CA GLU A 30 17.87 -27.90 43.61
C GLU A 30 18.13 -26.85 42.54
N ALA A 31 19.37 -26.47 42.30
CA ALA A 31 19.75 -25.56 41.26
C ALA A 31 19.47 -26.11 39.84
N GLU A 32 19.69 -27.41 39.61
CA GLU A 32 19.36 -28.06 38.32
C GLU A 32 17.84 -28.10 38.08
N LYS A 33 17.01 -28.36 39.09
CA LYS A 33 15.54 -28.27 38.97
C LYS A 33 15.09 -26.84 38.65
N ALA A 34 15.67 -25.86 39.30
CA ALA A 34 15.36 -24.46 39.02
C ALA A 34 15.78 -24.04 37.60
N LYS A 35 16.90 -24.54 37.08
CA LYS A 35 17.31 -24.35 35.69
C LYS A 35 16.32 -24.98 34.71
N ALA A 36 15.86 -26.21 34.97
CA ALA A 36 14.86 -26.88 34.14
C ALA A 36 13.57 -26.06 34.10
N HIS A 37 13.12 -25.54 35.24
CA HIS A 37 11.95 -24.68 35.31
C HIS A 37 12.11 -23.36 34.52
N VAL A 38 13.29 -22.73 34.56
CA VAL A 38 13.60 -21.58 33.71
C VAL A 38 13.53 -21.95 32.22
N GLY A 39 13.98 -23.18 31.87
CA GLY A 39 13.83 -23.70 30.50
C GLY A 39 12.37 -23.75 30.07
N GLU A 40 11.52 -24.36 30.89
CA GLU A 40 10.07 -24.43 30.60
C GLU A 40 9.41 -23.02 30.47
N ILE A 41 9.83 -22.09 31.32
CA ILE A 41 9.34 -20.69 31.22
C ILE A 41 9.78 -20.04 29.90
N ASN A 42 11.04 -20.26 29.50
CA ASN A 42 11.52 -19.70 28.22
C ASN A 42 10.77 -20.29 27.00
N ASP A 43 10.50 -21.58 26.99
CA ASP A 43 9.74 -22.23 25.92
C ASP A 43 8.34 -21.64 25.83
N ARG A 44 7.68 -21.44 26.98
CA ARG A 44 6.36 -20.78 27.03
C ARG A 44 6.40 -19.32 26.58
N LEU A 45 7.45 -18.57 26.94
CA LEU A 45 7.63 -17.19 26.49
C LEU A 45 7.83 -17.13 24.98
N THR A 46 8.64 -18.03 24.41
CA THR A 46 8.84 -18.12 22.96
C THR A 46 7.52 -18.37 22.25
N HIS A 47 6.72 -19.31 22.75
CA HIS A 47 5.41 -19.59 22.16
C HIS A 47 4.45 -18.37 22.23
N ILE A 48 4.40 -17.69 23.39
CA ILE A 48 3.58 -16.47 23.55
C ILE A 48 4.06 -15.37 22.61
N GLU A 49 5.36 -15.20 22.41
CA GLU A 49 5.93 -14.20 21.51
C GLU A 49 5.59 -14.50 20.03
N GLU A 50 5.64 -15.77 19.64
CA GLU A 50 5.20 -16.19 18.30
C GLU A 50 3.70 -15.96 18.07
N GLU A 51 2.85 -16.37 19.03
CA GLU A 51 1.41 -16.12 18.94
C GLU A 51 1.10 -14.62 18.87
N THR A 52 1.78 -13.82 19.69
CA THR A 52 1.58 -12.36 19.72
C THR A 52 1.92 -11.76 18.36
N ARG A 53 3.06 -12.13 17.77
CA ARG A 53 3.45 -11.66 16.44
C ARG A 53 2.43 -12.05 15.38
N ASN A 54 1.96 -13.30 15.40
CA ASN A 54 0.96 -13.77 14.44
C ASN A 54 -0.36 -12.98 14.57
N PHE A 55 -0.79 -12.69 15.80
CA PHE A 55 -1.98 -11.86 16.02
C PHE A 55 -1.78 -10.41 15.58
N GLU A 56 -0.60 -9.83 15.80
CA GLU A 56 -0.28 -8.47 15.35
C GLU A 56 -0.32 -8.37 13.82
N GLU A 57 0.22 -9.37 13.11
CA GLU A 57 0.15 -9.46 11.65
C GLU A 57 -1.30 -9.64 11.16
N GLU A 58 -2.08 -10.51 11.82
CA GLU A 58 -3.50 -10.70 11.49
C GLU A 58 -4.30 -9.43 11.73
N ILE A 59 -4.10 -8.74 12.85
CA ILE A 59 -4.74 -7.46 13.15
C ILE A 59 -4.41 -6.43 12.07
N LYS A 60 -3.12 -6.29 11.71
CA LYS A 60 -2.68 -5.37 10.65
C LYS A 60 -3.41 -5.66 9.34
N THR A 61 -3.44 -6.92 8.92
CA THR A 61 -4.10 -7.34 7.67
C THR A 61 -5.61 -7.07 7.69
N ARG A 62 -6.28 -7.33 8.82
CA ARG A 62 -7.71 -7.06 8.96
C ARG A 62 -8.00 -5.56 9.00
N MET A 63 -7.19 -4.78 9.71
CA MET A 63 -7.35 -3.32 9.79
C MET A 63 -7.23 -2.63 8.43
N GLN A 64 -6.34 -3.12 7.55
CA GLN A 64 -6.21 -2.60 6.18
C GLN A 64 -7.45 -2.82 5.30
N LYS A 65 -8.31 -3.79 5.66
CA LYS A 65 -9.54 -4.12 4.91
C LYS A 65 -10.79 -3.47 5.47
N ILE A 66 -10.70 -2.77 6.60
CA ILE A 66 -11.85 -2.07 7.20
C ILE A 66 -12.12 -0.80 6.40
N PRO A 67 -13.32 -0.66 5.81
CA PRO A 67 -13.68 0.56 5.07
C PRO A 67 -13.68 1.79 5.98
N GLN A 68 -13.42 2.95 5.38
CA GLN A 68 -13.60 4.22 6.06
C GLN A 68 -15.07 4.49 6.37
N ILE A 69 -15.30 5.25 7.42
CA ILE A 69 -16.66 5.74 7.74
C ILE A 69 -17.03 6.77 6.68
N ILE A 70 -18.13 6.52 5.99
CA ILE A 70 -18.69 7.45 4.99
C ILE A 70 -19.56 8.49 5.68
N ASP A 71 -19.62 9.71 5.13
CA ASP A 71 -20.48 10.78 5.63
C ASP A 71 -21.96 10.40 5.43
N GLU A 72 -22.83 10.84 6.34
CA GLU A 72 -24.25 10.54 6.30
C GLU A 72 -24.96 11.11 5.07
N SER A 73 -24.39 12.14 4.44
CA SER A 73 -24.92 12.74 3.22
C SER A 73 -24.65 11.90 1.97
N VAL A 74 -23.75 10.90 2.04
CA VAL A 74 -23.43 10.05 0.88
C VAL A 74 -24.51 8.99 0.70
N PRO A 75 -25.20 8.95 -0.46
CA PRO A 75 -26.17 7.93 -0.77
C PRO A 75 -25.57 6.52 -0.70
N ILE A 76 -26.28 5.58 -0.08
CA ILE A 76 -25.86 4.19 -0.06
C ILE A 76 -26.37 3.53 -1.34
N GLY A 77 -25.45 2.95 -2.12
CA GLY A 77 -25.74 2.24 -3.35
C GLY A 77 -24.95 0.93 -3.43
N LYS A 78 -25.42 0.03 -4.28
CA LYS A 78 -24.77 -1.27 -4.51
C LYS A 78 -23.49 -1.12 -5.34
N ASP A 79 -23.55 -0.26 -6.37
CA ASP A 79 -22.47 0.04 -7.29
C ASP A 79 -22.69 1.40 -7.94
N ASP A 80 -21.87 1.75 -8.91
CA ASP A 80 -21.90 3.04 -9.61
C ASP A 80 -23.18 3.30 -10.42
N SER A 81 -23.96 2.27 -10.74
CA SER A 81 -25.26 2.41 -11.40
C SER A 81 -26.33 3.08 -10.52
N GLU A 82 -26.11 3.07 -9.21
CA GLU A 82 -26.97 3.69 -8.20
C GLU A 82 -26.46 5.07 -7.74
N ASN A 83 -25.43 5.62 -8.40
CA ASN A 83 -24.93 6.96 -8.09
C ASN A 83 -26.02 8.01 -8.30
N VAL A 84 -26.13 8.91 -7.34
CA VAL A 84 -27.08 10.02 -7.37
C VAL A 84 -26.36 11.29 -7.81
N GLU A 85 -26.87 11.94 -8.86
CA GLU A 85 -26.36 13.24 -9.29
C GLU A 85 -26.61 14.27 -8.20
N ASN A 86 -25.55 14.86 -7.69
CA ASN A 86 -25.58 15.79 -6.56
C ASN A 86 -25.64 17.25 -7.04
N ASP A 87 -24.96 17.56 -8.14
CA ASP A 87 -24.88 18.91 -8.69
C ASP A 87 -24.60 18.86 -10.18
N ARG A 88 -25.07 19.87 -10.89
CA ARG A 88 -24.86 20.02 -12.32
C ARG A 88 -24.43 21.44 -12.64
N TYR A 89 -23.33 21.59 -13.34
CA TYR A 89 -22.83 22.87 -13.82
C TYR A 89 -22.92 22.95 -15.35
N GLY A 90 -23.79 23.85 -15.83
CA GLY A 90 -24.04 24.06 -17.25
C GLY A 90 -24.83 22.94 -17.92
N ASP A 91 -25.26 23.21 -19.15
CA ASP A 91 -25.95 22.22 -19.97
C ASP A 91 -24.98 21.57 -20.96
N PRO A 92 -25.06 20.24 -21.18
CA PRO A 92 -24.23 19.59 -22.16
C PRO A 92 -24.61 20.05 -23.58
N VAL A 93 -23.61 20.49 -24.33
CA VAL A 93 -23.77 20.75 -25.75
C VAL A 93 -23.60 19.45 -26.51
N VAL A 94 -24.70 18.87 -26.96
CA VAL A 94 -24.66 17.66 -27.80
C VAL A 94 -24.58 18.11 -29.26
N PRO A 95 -23.48 17.78 -29.98
CA PRO A 95 -23.39 18.09 -31.41
C PRO A 95 -24.48 17.41 -32.21
N ASP A 96 -24.86 18.00 -33.34
CA ASP A 96 -25.82 17.45 -34.31
C ASP A 96 -25.19 16.44 -35.28
N PHE A 97 -23.93 16.10 -35.07
CA PHE A 97 -23.17 15.12 -35.83
C PHE A 97 -22.67 14.00 -34.92
N GLU A 98 -22.36 12.83 -35.46
CA GLU A 98 -21.75 11.73 -34.76
C GLU A 98 -20.31 12.09 -34.33
N VAL A 99 -20.07 12.10 -33.03
CA VAL A 99 -18.74 12.35 -32.48
C VAL A 99 -17.90 11.07 -32.59
N PRO A 100 -16.81 11.06 -33.38
CA PRO A 100 -15.99 9.88 -33.51
C PRO A 100 -15.27 9.55 -32.19
N TYR A 101 -14.97 8.27 -31.99
CA TYR A 101 -14.21 7.82 -30.83
C TYR A 101 -12.77 8.38 -30.86
N HIS A 102 -12.17 8.66 -29.71
CA HIS A 102 -10.86 9.32 -29.65
C HIS A 102 -9.76 8.52 -30.37
N VAL A 103 -9.80 7.18 -30.35
CA VAL A 103 -8.82 6.36 -31.08
C VAL A 103 -8.99 6.55 -32.59
N ASP A 104 -10.22 6.56 -33.11
CA ASP A 104 -10.49 6.78 -34.54
C ASP A 104 -9.96 8.13 -35.01
N ILE A 105 -10.10 9.16 -34.15
CA ILE A 105 -9.50 10.48 -34.42
C ILE A 105 -7.98 10.39 -34.48
N MET A 106 -7.34 9.72 -33.49
CA MET A 106 -5.89 9.58 -33.46
C MET A 106 -5.37 8.78 -34.68
N GLU A 107 -6.07 7.73 -35.09
CA GLU A 107 -5.76 6.96 -36.29
C GLU A 107 -5.89 7.79 -37.58
N SER A 108 -6.93 8.64 -37.68
CA SER A 108 -7.11 9.53 -38.83
C SER A 108 -5.96 10.53 -39.03
N PHE A 109 -5.24 10.87 -37.97
CA PHE A 109 -4.03 11.68 -37.97
C PHE A 109 -2.75 10.87 -38.03
N ASP A 110 -2.81 9.56 -38.24
CA ASP A 110 -1.66 8.66 -38.15
C ASP A 110 -0.88 8.85 -36.83
N GLY A 111 -1.59 9.07 -35.73
CA GLY A 111 -1.05 9.52 -34.46
C GLY A 111 -0.95 8.45 -33.37
N ILE A 112 -1.44 7.25 -33.61
CA ILE A 112 -1.42 6.14 -32.64
C ILE A 112 -1.02 4.82 -33.33
N GLU A 113 -0.30 3.96 -32.60
CA GLU A 113 0.09 2.60 -33.03
C GLU A 113 -0.28 1.60 -31.94
N LEU A 114 -1.35 0.88 -32.16
CA LEU A 114 -1.83 -0.14 -31.21
C LEU A 114 -1.23 -1.52 -31.46
N ASP A 115 -1.09 -1.91 -32.73
CA ASP A 115 -0.57 -3.23 -33.10
C ASP A 115 0.90 -3.38 -32.72
N ALA A 116 1.74 -2.40 -33.08
CA ALA A 116 3.14 -2.37 -32.69
C ALA A 116 3.33 -2.35 -31.17
N ALA A 117 2.46 -1.66 -30.44
CA ALA A 117 2.49 -1.66 -28.97
C ALA A 117 2.12 -3.03 -28.39
N ARG A 118 1.12 -3.71 -28.98
CA ARG A 118 0.73 -5.06 -28.58
C ARG A 118 1.85 -6.07 -28.77
N GLU A 119 2.56 -6.01 -29.89
CA GLU A 119 3.71 -6.87 -30.19
C GLU A 119 4.88 -6.64 -29.22
N THR A 120 5.08 -5.39 -28.79
CA THR A 120 6.23 -5.01 -27.94
C THR A 120 5.97 -5.21 -26.46
N SER A 121 4.77 -4.87 -25.98
CA SER A 121 4.47 -4.74 -24.54
C SER A 121 3.19 -5.45 -24.09
N GLY A 122 2.40 -5.98 -25.04
CA GLY A 122 1.13 -6.64 -24.77
C GLY A 122 -0.09 -5.71 -24.84
N SER A 123 -1.24 -6.26 -24.49
CA SER A 123 -2.51 -5.54 -24.54
C SER A 123 -2.56 -4.38 -23.52
N GLY A 124 -3.18 -3.28 -23.90
CA GLY A 124 -3.34 -2.11 -23.03
C GLY A 124 -2.24 -1.05 -23.17
N PHE A 125 -1.22 -1.31 -23.99
CA PHE A 125 -0.18 -0.33 -24.32
C PHE A 125 -0.45 0.32 -25.69
N TYR A 126 0.12 1.51 -25.89
CA TYR A 126 0.01 2.27 -27.13
C TYR A 126 1.28 3.09 -27.38
N TYR A 127 1.58 3.36 -28.66
CA TYR A 127 2.50 4.41 -29.04
C TYR A 127 1.72 5.59 -29.57
N LEU A 128 2.09 6.80 -29.13
CA LEU A 128 1.67 8.04 -29.78
C LEU A 128 2.80 8.54 -30.67
N LYS A 129 2.45 9.07 -31.84
CA LYS A 129 3.43 9.60 -32.78
C LYS A 129 2.97 10.91 -33.40
N GLY A 130 3.90 11.58 -34.06
CA GLY A 130 3.62 12.81 -34.82
C GLY A 130 2.97 13.91 -33.97
N ASP A 131 1.98 14.56 -34.55
CA ASP A 131 1.32 15.70 -33.92
C ASP A 131 0.44 15.33 -32.73
N ILE A 132 -0.08 14.09 -32.65
CA ILE A 132 -0.81 13.59 -31.49
C ILE A 132 0.14 13.48 -30.27
N ALA A 133 1.36 12.96 -30.45
CA ALA A 133 2.34 12.91 -29.37
C ALA A 133 2.78 14.32 -28.92
N ARG A 134 2.90 15.26 -29.88
CA ARG A 134 3.19 16.67 -29.56
C ARG A 134 2.04 17.33 -28.81
N LEU A 135 0.79 17.07 -29.21
CA LEU A 135 -0.40 17.59 -28.56
C LEU A 135 -0.47 17.09 -27.10
N GLN A 136 -0.27 15.80 -26.86
CA GLN A 136 -0.22 15.24 -25.51
C GLN A 136 0.86 15.93 -24.65
N SER A 137 2.08 16.06 -25.16
CA SER A 137 3.16 16.74 -24.45
C SER A 137 2.84 18.22 -24.20
N GLY A 138 2.17 18.88 -25.13
CA GLY A 138 1.70 20.26 -24.98
C GLY A 138 0.67 20.40 -23.87
N ILE A 139 -0.33 19.52 -23.82
CA ILE A 139 -1.36 19.50 -22.78
C ILE A 139 -0.74 19.28 -21.39
N LEU A 140 0.16 18.31 -21.25
CA LEU A 140 0.83 18.02 -19.98
C LEU A 140 1.70 19.21 -19.54
N SER A 141 2.42 19.86 -20.47
CA SER A 141 3.21 21.04 -20.14
C SER A 141 2.32 22.21 -19.73
N TYR A 142 1.22 22.44 -20.44
CA TYR A 142 0.25 23.47 -20.08
C TYR A 142 -0.33 23.23 -18.67
N ALA A 143 -0.78 22.00 -18.36
CA ALA A 143 -1.33 21.67 -17.06
C ALA A 143 -0.31 21.89 -15.93
N ARG A 144 0.93 21.48 -16.14
CA ARG A 144 2.05 21.72 -15.20
C ARG A 144 2.23 23.21 -14.93
N ASP A 145 2.39 23.99 -15.98
CA ASP A 145 2.69 25.41 -15.87
C ASP A 145 1.51 26.17 -15.26
N PHE A 146 0.27 25.82 -15.64
CA PHE A 146 -0.96 26.34 -15.05
C PHE A 146 -1.03 26.12 -13.54
N MET A 147 -0.61 24.98 -13.02
CA MET A 147 -0.59 24.71 -11.58
C MET A 147 0.56 25.45 -10.88
N ILE A 148 1.73 25.52 -11.48
CA ILE A 148 2.87 26.28 -10.95
C ILE A 148 2.52 27.76 -10.80
N ASP A 149 1.88 28.36 -11.80
CA ASP A 149 1.43 29.77 -11.79
C ASP A 149 0.40 30.06 -10.67
N ARG A 150 -0.25 29.02 -10.15
CA ARG A 150 -1.19 29.09 -9.00
C ARG A 150 -0.53 28.80 -7.65
N GLY A 151 0.79 28.71 -7.62
CA GLY A 151 1.56 28.53 -6.40
C GLY A 151 1.77 27.08 -5.96
N TYR A 152 1.43 26.10 -6.79
CA TYR A 152 1.72 24.70 -6.50
C TYR A 152 3.19 24.38 -6.82
N THR A 153 3.80 23.54 -5.99
CA THR A 153 5.15 23.03 -6.24
C THR A 153 5.07 21.76 -7.09
N TYR A 154 5.78 21.75 -8.22
CA TYR A 154 5.84 20.59 -9.08
C TYR A 154 6.86 19.57 -8.58
N TYR A 155 6.43 18.30 -8.45
CA TYR A 155 7.27 17.18 -8.04
C TYR A 155 7.32 16.12 -9.14
N ILE A 156 8.49 15.51 -9.29
CA ILE A 156 8.70 14.29 -10.08
C ILE A 156 9.08 13.19 -9.08
N PRO A 157 8.14 12.34 -8.66
CA PRO A 157 8.43 11.28 -7.70
C PRO A 157 9.20 10.13 -8.34
N PRO A 158 9.84 9.26 -7.53
CA PRO A 158 10.38 7.99 -8.01
C PRO A 158 9.28 7.12 -8.64
N PHE A 159 9.62 6.43 -9.73
CA PHE A 159 8.68 5.54 -10.44
C PHE A 159 8.54 4.16 -9.78
N MET A 160 9.37 3.86 -8.77
CA MET A 160 9.33 2.62 -8.01
C MET A 160 9.32 2.93 -6.52
N ILE A 161 8.53 2.17 -5.78
CA ILE A 161 8.37 2.31 -4.32
C ILE A 161 8.39 0.94 -3.66
N ARG A 162 8.67 0.91 -2.36
CA ARG A 162 8.70 -0.32 -1.53
C ARG A 162 7.29 -0.73 -1.11
N SER A 163 7.12 -2.02 -0.82
CA SER A 163 5.84 -2.58 -0.33
C SER A 163 5.29 -1.87 0.90
N GLU A 164 6.17 -1.48 1.83
CA GLU A 164 5.79 -0.76 3.05
C GLU A 164 5.13 0.60 2.74
N VAL A 165 5.60 1.30 1.70
CA VAL A 165 5.01 2.57 1.23
C VAL A 165 3.65 2.32 0.63
N VAL A 166 3.54 1.31 -0.25
CA VAL A 166 2.28 0.97 -0.92
C VAL A 166 1.21 0.58 0.10
N THR A 167 1.54 -0.26 1.07
CA THR A 167 0.58 -0.72 2.09
C THR A 167 0.15 0.37 3.08
N GLY A 168 0.77 1.55 3.03
CA GLY A 168 0.27 2.75 3.71
C GLY A 168 -0.96 3.39 3.06
N VAL A 169 -1.26 3.06 1.79
CA VAL A 169 -2.35 3.68 1.01
C VAL A 169 -3.33 2.67 0.41
N MET A 170 -2.95 1.39 0.29
CA MET A 170 -3.82 0.32 -0.19
C MET A 170 -3.50 -1.00 0.50
N SER A 171 -4.41 -1.96 0.40
CA SER A 171 -4.18 -3.30 0.95
C SER A 171 -3.11 -4.05 0.13
N PHE A 172 -2.46 -5.04 0.77
CA PHE A 172 -1.45 -5.87 0.09
C PHE A 172 -2.05 -6.64 -1.10
N GLU A 173 -3.29 -7.10 -0.97
CA GLU A 173 -4.01 -7.82 -2.02
C GLU A 173 -4.29 -6.93 -3.25
N GLU A 174 -4.71 -5.68 -3.03
CA GLU A 174 -4.89 -4.70 -4.10
C GLU A 174 -3.56 -4.37 -4.79
N MET A 175 -2.49 -4.20 -4.01
CA MET A 175 -1.15 -3.94 -4.53
C MET A 175 -0.70 -5.06 -5.48
N GLU A 176 -0.82 -6.33 -5.09
CA GLU A 176 -0.40 -7.46 -5.93
C GLU A 176 -1.20 -7.58 -7.24
N ASN A 177 -2.47 -7.17 -7.22
CA ASN A 177 -3.33 -7.22 -8.40
C ASN A 177 -3.18 -6.01 -9.33
N MET A 178 -2.73 -4.87 -8.83
CA MET A 178 -2.74 -3.60 -9.57
C MET A 178 -1.35 -3.08 -9.94
N MET A 179 -0.28 -3.60 -9.35
CA MET A 179 1.08 -3.07 -9.53
C MET A 179 2.04 -4.15 -10.06
N TYR A 180 2.95 -3.73 -10.93
CA TYR A 180 4.05 -4.60 -11.35
C TYR A 180 5.13 -4.65 -10.30
N LYS A 181 5.51 -5.85 -9.87
CA LYS A 181 6.62 -6.10 -8.96
C LYS A 181 7.90 -6.37 -9.72
N ILE A 182 9.02 -5.83 -9.24
CA ILE A 182 10.35 -6.18 -9.75
C ILE A 182 10.78 -7.50 -9.11
N GLU A 183 11.11 -8.48 -9.93
CA GLU A 183 11.55 -9.80 -9.47
C GLU A 183 12.87 -9.71 -8.69
N GLY A 184 12.92 -10.35 -7.52
CA GLY A 184 14.09 -10.35 -6.65
C GLY A 184 14.29 -9.10 -5.79
N GLU A 185 13.42 -8.09 -5.94
CA GLU A 185 13.49 -6.82 -5.22
C GLU A 185 12.18 -6.53 -4.46
N ASP A 186 12.27 -5.76 -3.37
CA ASP A 186 11.08 -5.16 -2.73
C ASP A 186 10.78 -3.81 -3.39
N LEU A 187 10.49 -3.84 -4.69
CA LEU A 187 10.16 -2.66 -5.50
C LEU A 187 8.97 -2.94 -6.39
N TYR A 188 8.09 -1.95 -6.49
CA TYR A 188 6.88 -1.96 -7.30
C TYR A 188 6.83 -0.71 -8.17
N LEU A 189 6.45 -0.87 -9.46
CA LEU A 189 6.20 0.26 -10.34
C LEU A 189 4.94 1.00 -9.86
N ILE A 190 5.01 2.32 -9.74
CA ILE A 190 3.84 3.12 -9.38
C ILE A 190 2.85 3.18 -10.54
N GLY A 191 1.55 3.01 -10.25
CA GLY A 191 0.47 3.29 -11.19
C GLY A 191 0.08 4.77 -11.21
N THR A 192 0.34 5.46 -10.10
CA THR A 192 0.04 6.88 -9.89
C THR A 192 1.03 7.49 -8.90
N SER A 193 1.20 8.81 -8.94
CA SER A 193 2.14 9.52 -8.08
C SER A 193 1.69 9.66 -6.62
N GLU A 194 0.41 9.49 -6.32
CA GLU A 194 -0.12 9.65 -4.96
C GLU A 194 0.57 8.74 -3.96
N HIS A 195 0.84 7.49 -4.31
CA HIS A 195 1.51 6.53 -3.43
C HIS A 195 2.89 7.04 -2.96
N SER A 196 3.67 7.60 -3.88
CA SER A 196 4.98 8.17 -3.54
C SER A 196 4.86 9.47 -2.75
N MET A 197 3.86 10.30 -3.08
CA MET A 197 3.71 11.63 -2.50
C MET A 197 3.17 11.58 -1.07
N ILE A 198 2.22 10.70 -0.76
CA ILE A 198 1.65 10.58 0.58
C ILE A 198 2.75 10.30 1.60
N LEU A 199 3.68 9.39 1.31
CA LEU A 199 4.76 9.10 2.26
C LEU A 199 5.74 10.26 2.40
N SER A 200 6.03 11.00 1.34
CA SER A 200 6.92 12.17 1.42
C SER A 200 6.33 13.30 2.26
N LEU A 201 5.00 13.45 2.27
CA LEU A 201 4.29 14.49 3.02
C LEU A 201 4.10 14.16 4.51
N ILE A 202 4.20 12.89 4.91
CA ILE A 202 4.13 12.47 6.33
C ILE A 202 5.38 12.89 7.11
N HIS A 203 6.48 13.16 6.43
CA HIS A 203 7.78 13.50 7.04
C HIS A 203 8.19 14.98 6.88
N ILE A 204 7.29 15.82 6.39
CA ILE A 204 7.54 17.28 6.28
C ILE A 204 6.91 18.03 7.45
#